data_66b7090a611127a4dd3199ca523aaa7a
#
_entry.id   66b7090a611127a4dd3199ca523aaa7a
#
_cell.length_a   1.000
_cell.length_b   1.000
_cell.length_c   1.000
_cell.angle_alpha   90.00
_cell.angle_beta   90.00
_cell.angle_gamma   90.00
#
_symmetry.space_group_name_H-M   'P 1'
#
loop_
_entity.id
_entity.type
_entity.pdbx_description
1 polymer ?
#
loop_
_entity_poly.entity_id
_entity_poly.type
_entity_poly.pdbx_seq_one_letter_code
_entity_poly.pdbx_strand_id
1 'polypeptide(L)'
;KVTVLEVLGLEMPRAETPSSDYSATQRKSIMLMMCIGKFCELFGLRDREESTVVLFDESWIFNTSKNGRAIIKSMRRVGRSFNNTLIIVTQSVKDTAEEDDTGNFGRIFAYDDKDEREEILRHLGLEVSEENIEWLKNLPKYHCLYLDLRGRVGKILVYCPYEELHRMLQTVKKNSSADVETAFSA
;
A
#
# COMPACT_ATOMS: atom_id res chain seq x y z
N LYS A 1 14.94 -8.03 -13.52
CA LYS A 1 15.75 -6.87 -13.09
C LYS A 1 14.93 -6.08 -12.07
N VAL A 2 15.53 -5.72 -10.91
CA VAL A 2 14.90 -4.88 -9.89
C VAL A 2 15.60 -3.53 -9.91
N THR A 3 14.82 -2.46 -9.87
CA THR A 3 15.31 -1.08 -9.71
C THR A 3 14.63 -0.50 -8.48
N VAL A 4 15.42 0.00 -7.54
CA VAL A 4 14.93 0.71 -6.35
C VAL A 4 15.28 2.17 -6.50
N LEU A 5 14.31 3.05 -6.33
CA LEU A 5 14.48 4.49 -6.32
C LEU A 5 14.12 4.99 -4.91
N GLU A 6 15.13 5.45 -4.20
CA GLU A 6 14.97 6.12 -2.92
C GLU A 6 15.23 7.62 -3.09
N VAL A 7 14.32 8.44 -2.61
CA VAL A 7 14.46 9.89 -2.68
C VAL A 7 14.52 10.45 -1.27
N LEU A 8 15.72 10.88 -0.88
CA LEU A 8 15.98 11.47 0.43
C LEU A 8 15.76 12.98 0.42
N GLY A 9 15.43 13.55 1.57
CA GLY A 9 15.32 14.99 1.77
C GLY A 9 14.08 15.63 1.16
N LEU A 10 13.03 14.83 0.85
CA LEU A 10 11.73 15.37 0.47
C LEU A 10 11.04 15.99 1.68
N GLU A 11 10.61 17.24 1.53
CA GLU A 11 9.69 17.88 2.47
C GLU A 11 8.27 17.71 1.94
N MET A 12 7.50 16.80 2.55
CA MET A 12 6.13 16.58 2.16
C MET A 12 5.17 17.42 3.03
N PRO A 13 4.12 18.02 2.45
CA PRO A 13 3.07 18.64 3.24
C PRO A 13 2.32 17.58 4.03
N ARG A 14 1.69 17.97 5.13
CA ARG A 14 0.73 17.09 5.82
C ARG A 14 -0.52 16.91 4.93
N ALA A 15 -1.17 15.77 5.04
CA ALA A 15 -2.34 15.43 4.21
C ALA A 15 -3.45 16.50 4.27
N GLU A 16 -3.62 17.16 5.44
CA GLU A 16 -4.66 18.17 5.66
C GLU A 16 -4.25 19.60 5.20
N THR A 17 -2.99 19.80 4.79
CA THR A 17 -2.50 21.13 4.40
C THR A 17 -3.08 21.52 3.04
N PRO A 18 -3.78 22.67 2.92
CA PRO A 18 -4.24 23.15 1.64
C PRO A 18 -3.08 23.41 0.67
N SER A 19 -3.27 23.12 -0.60
CA SER A 19 -2.21 23.28 -1.62
C SER A 19 -1.75 24.74 -1.80
N SER A 20 -2.57 25.71 -1.41
CA SER A 20 -2.22 27.14 -1.35
C SER A 20 -1.07 27.40 -0.38
N ASP A 21 -1.01 26.63 0.72
CA ASP A 21 -0.12 26.88 1.85
C ASP A 21 1.20 26.11 1.75
N TYR A 22 1.39 25.37 0.66
CA TYR A 22 2.63 24.61 0.44
C TYR A 22 3.83 25.54 0.29
N SER A 23 4.89 25.25 1.02
CA SER A 23 6.18 25.91 0.85
C SER A 23 6.77 25.66 -0.54
N ALA A 24 7.75 26.46 -0.95
CA ALA A 24 8.44 26.25 -2.22
C ALA A 24 9.15 24.87 -2.26
N THR A 25 9.68 24.39 -1.15
CA THR A 25 10.35 23.09 -1.02
C THR A 25 9.33 21.97 -1.13
N GLN A 26 8.18 22.07 -0.47
CA GLN A 26 7.11 21.09 -0.58
C GLN A 26 6.57 20.96 -2.01
N ARG A 27 6.38 22.09 -2.72
CA ARG A 27 5.97 22.06 -4.13
C ARG A 27 6.99 21.36 -5.03
N LYS A 28 8.29 21.58 -4.79
CA LYS A 28 9.37 20.89 -5.52
C LYS A 28 9.34 19.37 -5.24
N SER A 29 9.16 18.99 -3.98
CA SER A 29 9.06 17.59 -3.56
C SER A 29 7.89 16.88 -4.26
N ILE A 30 6.70 17.49 -4.25
CA ILE A 30 5.53 16.96 -4.95
C ILE A 30 5.79 16.84 -6.45
N MET A 31 6.38 17.87 -7.08
CA MET A 31 6.68 17.84 -8.51
C MET A 31 7.63 16.67 -8.85
N LEU A 32 8.67 16.47 -8.05
CA LEU A 32 9.61 15.35 -8.24
C LEU A 32 8.89 14.00 -8.15
N MET A 33 8.03 13.84 -7.14
CA MET A 33 7.25 12.60 -6.99
C MET A 33 6.29 12.38 -8.17
N MET A 34 5.68 13.45 -8.70
CA MET A 34 4.85 13.36 -9.90
C MET A 34 5.66 12.93 -11.14
N CYS A 35 6.90 13.43 -11.29
CA CYS A 35 7.80 13.00 -12.36
C CYS A 35 8.15 11.51 -12.24
N ILE A 36 8.44 11.04 -11.02
CA ILE A 36 8.72 9.62 -10.75
C ILE A 36 7.49 8.77 -11.04
N GLY A 37 6.31 9.17 -10.57
CA GLY A 37 5.07 8.45 -10.84
C GLY A 37 4.78 8.35 -12.33
N LYS A 38 4.98 9.45 -13.07
CA LYS A 38 4.81 9.46 -14.53
C LYS A 38 5.83 8.59 -15.26
N PHE A 39 7.06 8.57 -14.79
CA PHE A 39 8.08 7.66 -15.30
C PHE A 39 7.67 6.20 -15.09
N CYS A 40 7.21 5.84 -13.88
CA CYS A 40 6.74 4.48 -13.57
C CYS A 40 5.53 4.08 -14.44
N GLU A 41 4.60 5.00 -14.66
CA GLU A 41 3.46 4.78 -15.57
C GLU A 41 3.95 4.47 -16.98
N LEU A 42 4.81 5.31 -17.56
CA LEU A 42 5.33 5.12 -18.91
C LEU A 42 6.19 3.86 -19.01
N PHE A 43 6.96 3.55 -17.99
CA PHE A 43 7.74 2.32 -17.93
C PHE A 43 6.86 1.07 -17.95
N GLY A 44 5.77 1.06 -17.20
CA GLY A 44 4.81 -0.04 -17.20
C GLY A 44 4.02 -0.18 -18.50
N LEU A 45 3.94 0.88 -19.30
CA LEU A 45 3.21 0.88 -20.57
C LEU A 45 4.08 0.63 -21.80
N ARG A 46 5.39 0.47 -21.63
CA ARG A 46 6.35 0.40 -22.77
C ARG A 46 6.22 -0.86 -23.60
N ASP A 47 5.91 -1.99 -22.98
CA ASP A 47 5.85 -3.29 -23.61
C ASP A 47 4.76 -4.16 -22.96
N ARG A 48 3.90 -4.74 -23.79
CA ARG A 48 2.81 -5.62 -23.32
C ARG A 48 3.26 -7.06 -23.08
N GLU A 49 4.35 -7.47 -23.70
CA GLU A 49 4.91 -8.81 -23.58
C GLU A 49 5.75 -8.94 -22.30
N GLU A 50 6.28 -7.81 -21.79
CA GLU A 50 7.09 -7.79 -20.57
C GLU A 50 6.23 -7.55 -19.34
N SER A 51 6.21 -8.53 -18.41
CA SER A 51 5.55 -8.35 -17.11
C SER A 51 6.34 -7.37 -16.26
N THR A 52 5.68 -6.31 -15.79
CA THR A 52 6.28 -5.30 -14.93
C THR A 52 5.53 -5.20 -13.61
N VAL A 53 6.26 -4.86 -12.55
CA VAL A 53 5.69 -4.58 -11.23
C VAL A 53 6.19 -3.21 -10.78
N VAL A 54 5.28 -2.35 -10.41
CA VAL A 54 5.56 -1.07 -9.79
C VAL A 54 5.04 -1.12 -8.36
N LEU A 55 5.92 -0.86 -7.40
CA LEU A 55 5.57 -0.75 -5.99
C LEU A 55 5.79 0.69 -5.52
N PHE A 56 4.74 1.30 -5.01
CA PHE A 56 4.81 2.57 -4.31
C PHE A 56 4.64 2.34 -2.81
N ASP A 57 5.68 2.68 -2.07
CA ASP A 57 5.63 2.84 -0.62
C ASP A 57 5.27 4.30 -0.32
N GLU A 58 4.43 4.54 0.70
CA GLU A 58 3.89 5.87 1.03
C GLU A 58 3.12 6.52 -0.15
N SER A 59 2.20 5.79 -0.74
CA SER A 59 1.46 6.20 -1.95
C SER A 59 0.54 7.41 -1.75
N TRP A 60 0.21 7.79 -0.51
CA TRP A 60 -0.62 8.96 -0.17
C TRP A 60 -0.14 10.27 -0.83
N ILE A 61 1.16 10.34 -1.12
CA ILE A 61 1.79 11.48 -1.82
C ILE A 61 1.08 11.79 -3.14
N PHE A 62 0.67 10.76 -3.88
CA PHE A 62 -0.02 10.93 -5.14
C PHE A 62 -1.45 11.50 -4.96
N ASN A 63 -2.05 11.31 -3.79
CA ASN A 63 -3.39 11.84 -3.51
C ASN A 63 -3.40 13.33 -3.18
N THR A 64 -2.22 13.93 -2.91
CA THR A 64 -2.10 15.38 -2.62
C THR A 64 -2.43 16.27 -3.81
N SER A 65 -2.47 15.73 -5.03
CA SER A 65 -2.74 16.50 -6.24
C SER A 65 -3.63 15.76 -7.23
N LYS A 66 -4.38 16.53 -8.04
CA LYS A 66 -5.21 15.99 -9.14
C LYS A 66 -4.36 15.18 -10.14
N ASN A 67 -3.15 15.65 -10.43
CA ASN A 67 -2.25 14.97 -11.36
C ASN A 67 -1.73 13.64 -10.81
N GLY A 68 -1.40 13.59 -9.51
CA GLY A 68 -0.99 12.36 -8.85
C GLY A 68 -2.08 11.30 -8.86
N ARG A 69 -3.32 11.69 -8.51
CA ARG A 69 -4.47 10.80 -8.60
C ARG A 69 -4.70 10.27 -10.02
N ALA A 70 -4.53 11.15 -11.03
CA ALA A 70 -4.65 10.74 -12.43
C ALA A 70 -3.60 9.69 -12.84
N ILE A 71 -2.35 9.79 -12.35
CA ILE A 71 -1.29 8.80 -12.59
C ILE A 71 -1.69 7.45 -12.00
N ILE A 72 -2.06 7.40 -10.74
CA ILE A 72 -2.47 6.15 -10.08
C ILE A 72 -3.68 5.55 -10.79
N LYS A 73 -4.69 6.36 -11.09
CA LYS A 73 -5.91 5.93 -11.80
C LYS A 73 -5.58 5.37 -13.20
N SER A 74 -4.67 6.00 -13.93
CA SER A 74 -4.20 5.52 -15.23
C SER A 74 -3.52 4.16 -15.09
N MET A 75 -2.55 4.01 -14.18
CA MET A 75 -1.84 2.77 -13.95
C MET A 75 -2.77 1.61 -13.56
N ARG A 76 -3.79 1.88 -12.73
CA ARG A 76 -4.79 0.88 -12.33
C ARG A 76 -5.67 0.44 -13.50
N ARG A 77 -6.12 1.38 -14.33
CA ARG A 77 -7.00 1.06 -15.48
C ARG A 77 -6.29 0.33 -16.60
N VAL A 78 -5.08 0.79 -16.93
CA VAL A 78 -4.36 0.34 -18.11
C VAL A 78 -3.39 -0.80 -17.79
N GLY A 79 -2.94 -0.92 -16.53
CA GLY A 79 -1.95 -1.90 -16.12
C GLY A 79 -2.28 -3.33 -16.53
N ARG A 80 -3.54 -3.73 -16.42
CA ARG A 80 -4.00 -5.08 -16.80
C ARG A 80 -3.76 -5.36 -18.29
N SER A 81 -3.98 -4.37 -19.18
CA SER A 81 -3.80 -4.51 -20.62
C SER A 81 -2.33 -4.55 -21.03
N PHE A 82 -1.44 -4.09 -20.16
CA PHE A 82 0.00 -4.03 -20.39
C PHE A 82 0.78 -4.98 -19.47
N ASN A 83 0.12 -5.95 -18.88
CA ASN A 83 0.76 -6.92 -17.96
C ASN A 83 1.56 -6.24 -16.84
N ASN A 84 1.09 -5.06 -16.40
CA ASN A 84 1.70 -4.27 -15.35
C ASN A 84 0.90 -4.43 -14.04
N THR A 85 1.60 -4.78 -12.97
CA THR A 85 1.03 -4.89 -11.62
C THR A 85 1.43 -3.67 -10.81
N LEU A 86 0.45 -2.93 -10.30
CA LEU A 86 0.67 -1.85 -9.35
C LEU A 86 0.43 -2.37 -7.91
N ILE A 87 1.42 -2.21 -7.07
CA ILE A 87 1.35 -2.47 -5.63
C ILE A 87 1.42 -1.14 -4.91
N ILE A 88 0.43 -0.87 -4.08
CA ILE A 88 0.33 0.33 -3.26
C ILE A 88 0.47 -0.08 -1.80
N VAL A 89 1.39 0.55 -1.08
CA VAL A 89 1.55 0.41 0.36
C VAL A 89 1.22 1.75 1.00
N THR A 90 0.36 1.73 2.00
CA THR A 90 -0.05 2.94 2.73
C THR A 90 -0.31 2.61 4.19
N GLN A 91 -0.20 3.60 5.05
CA GLN A 91 -0.48 3.51 6.49
C GLN A 91 -1.93 3.83 6.83
N SER A 92 -2.70 4.42 5.90
CA SER A 92 -4.11 4.77 6.11
C SER A 92 -4.97 4.30 4.95
N VAL A 93 -6.13 3.74 5.27
CA VAL A 93 -7.13 3.36 4.25
C VAL A 93 -7.69 4.60 3.54
N LYS A 94 -7.77 5.74 4.24
CA LYS A 94 -8.24 7.01 3.68
C LYS A 94 -7.40 7.49 2.50
N ASP A 95 -6.14 7.08 2.45
CA ASP A 95 -5.25 7.39 1.32
C ASP A 95 -5.67 6.67 0.01
N THR A 96 -6.47 5.63 0.13
CA THR A 96 -6.91 4.80 -1.01
C THR A 96 -8.40 4.95 -1.33
N ALA A 97 -9.16 5.55 -0.42
CA ALA A 97 -10.60 5.67 -0.49
C ALA A 97 -11.01 6.97 -1.23
N GLU A 98 -10.88 7.01 -2.56
CA GLU A 98 -11.69 7.94 -3.37
C GLU A 98 -13.05 7.31 -3.64
N GLU A 99 -14.14 8.06 -3.45
CA GLU A 99 -15.54 7.62 -3.56
C GLU A 99 -15.88 6.92 -4.89
N ASP A 100 -15.16 7.22 -5.97
CA ASP A 100 -15.41 6.67 -7.30
C ASP A 100 -14.58 5.41 -7.65
N ASP A 101 -13.70 4.92 -6.77
CA ASP A 101 -12.63 3.99 -7.19
C ASP A 101 -12.49 2.72 -6.32
N THR A 102 -13.41 2.48 -5.38
CA THR A 102 -13.38 1.35 -4.45
C THR A 102 -13.42 -0.04 -5.13
N GLY A 103 -13.80 -0.11 -6.40
CA GLY A 103 -13.95 -1.37 -7.15
C GLY A 103 -12.70 -1.85 -7.90
N ASN A 104 -11.57 -1.15 -7.87
CA ASN A 104 -10.45 -1.42 -8.77
C ASN A 104 -9.21 -2.08 -8.13
N PHE A 105 -9.25 -2.41 -6.84
CA PHE A 105 -8.21 -3.24 -6.23
C PHE A 105 -8.55 -4.72 -6.41
N GLY A 106 -7.64 -5.45 -7.04
CA GLY A 106 -7.82 -6.88 -7.24
C GLY A 106 -7.52 -7.71 -6.00
N ARG A 107 -6.63 -7.22 -5.14
CA ARG A 107 -6.22 -7.87 -3.88
C ARG A 107 -5.91 -6.80 -2.85
N ILE A 108 -6.33 -7.05 -1.61
CA ILE A 108 -6.06 -6.16 -0.48
C ILE A 108 -5.52 -6.99 0.67
N PHE A 109 -4.42 -6.53 1.27
CA PHE A 109 -3.85 -7.06 2.49
C PHE A 109 -4.06 -6.02 3.58
N ALA A 110 -4.96 -6.27 4.49
CA ALA A 110 -5.33 -5.33 5.54
C ALA A 110 -4.85 -5.82 6.91
N TYR A 111 -4.01 -5.03 7.54
CA TYR A 111 -3.54 -5.25 8.90
C TYR A 111 -4.40 -4.44 9.88
N ASP A 112 -4.37 -4.81 11.16
CA ASP A 112 -5.11 -4.06 12.19
C ASP A 112 -4.50 -2.68 12.41
N ASP A 113 -5.34 -1.66 12.31
CA ASP A 113 -5.08 -0.33 12.82
C ASP A 113 -6.25 0.07 13.72
N LYS A 114 -5.95 0.32 15.01
CA LYS A 114 -6.95 0.59 16.06
C LYS A 114 -7.85 1.80 15.76
N ASP A 115 -7.31 2.78 15.03
CA ASP A 115 -7.96 4.05 14.74
C ASP A 115 -8.79 4.01 13.43
N GLU A 116 -8.58 2.99 12.57
CA GLU A 116 -9.22 2.87 11.25
C GLU A 116 -9.95 1.51 11.03
N ARG A 117 -10.25 0.74 12.07
CA ARG A 117 -10.88 -0.59 11.92
C ARG A 117 -12.15 -0.58 11.11
N GLU A 118 -13.03 0.38 11.35
CA GLU A 118 -14.29 0.48 10.62
C GLU A 118 -14.07 0.76 9.13
N GLU A 119 -13.16 1.69 8.82
CA GLU A 119 -12.81 2.03 7.45
C GLU A 119 -12.16 0.85 6.71
N ILE A 120 -11.28 0.10 7.40
CA ILE A 120 -10.66 -1.12 6.87
C ILE A 120 -11.75 -2.15 6.51
N LEU A 121 -12.71 -2.40 7.41
CA LEU A 121 -13.80 -3.34 7.14
C LEU A 121 -14.66 -2.90 5.95
N ARG A 122 -15.04 -1.61 5.89
CA ARG A 122 -15.79 -1.06 4.75
C ARG A 122 -15.00 -1.21 3.43
N HIS A 123 -13.71 -0.96 3.47
CA HIS A 123 -12.84 -1.08 2.30
C HIS A 123 -12.69 -2.53 1.81
N LEU A 124 -12.73 -3.50 2.74
CA LEU A 124 -12.79 -4.93 2.42
C LEU A 124 -14.18 -5.40 1.97
N GLY A 125 -15.20 -4.54 2.02
CA GLY A 125 -16.59 -4.90 1.73
C GLY A 125 -17.24 -5.73 2.82
N LEU A 126 -16.73 -5.67 4.05
CA LEU A 126 -17.30 -6.34 5.21
C LEU A 126 -18.25 -5.40 5.97
N GLU A 127 -19.23 -6.00 6.61
CA GLU A 127 -20.11 -5.28 7.54
C GLU A 127 -19.32 -4.81 8.76
N VAL A 128 -19.60 -3.59 9.22
CA VAL A 128 -19.05 -3.04 10.47
C VAL A 128 -19.87 -3.59 11.64
N SER A 129 -19.47 -4.76 12.12
CA SER A 129 -20.06 -5.46 13.26
C SER A 129 -19.01 -5.67 14.35
N GLU A 130 -19.46 -5.88 15.59
CA GLU A 130 -18.56 -6.20 16.70
C GLU A 130 -17.73 -7.46 16.41
N GLU A 131 -18.32 -8.47 15.78
CA GLU A 131 -17.65 -9.71 15.38
C GLU A 131 -16.50 -9.45 14.41
N ASN A 132 -16.73 -8.65 13.37
CA ASN A 132 -15.71 -8.33 12.37
C ASN A 132 -14.60 -7.41 12.94
N ILE A 133 -14.96 -6.49 13.85
CA ILE A 133 -13.98 -5.67 14.57
C ILE A 133 -13.09 -6.54 15.45
N GLU A 134 -13.67 -7.46 16.22
CA GLU A 134 -12.91 -8.40 17.04
C GLU A 134 -12.07 -9.36 16.19
N TRP A 135 -12.56 -9.78 15.03
CA TRP A 135 -11.80 -10.60 14.10
C TRP A 135 -10.52 -9.88 13.63
N LEU A 136 -10.63 -8.61 13.22
CA LEU A 136 -9.50 -7.79 12.80
C LEU A 136 -8.53 -7.51 13.97
N LYS A 137 -9.05 -7.12 15.12
CA LYS A 137 -8.29 -6.81 16.35
C LYS A 137 -7.48 -8.00 16.87
N ASN A 138 -8.02 -9.21 16.76
CA ASN A 138 -7.40 -10.42 17.28
C ASN A 138 -6.54 -11.15 16.24
N LEU A 139 -6.06 -10.46 15.20
CA LEU A 139 -5.12 -11.03 14.25
C LEU A 139 -3.77 -11.31 14.94
N PRO A 140 -3.26 -12.54 14.88
CA PRO A 140 -1.93 -12.84 15.38
C PRO A 140 -0.86 -12.09 14.59
N LYS A 141 0.34 -12.01 15.14
CA LYS A 141 1.50 -11.42 14.44
C LYS A 141 1.70 -12.08 13.07
N TYR A 142 2.02 -11.30 12.07
CA TYR A 142 2.17 -11.71 10.67
C TYR A 142 0.88 -12.16 9.96
N HIS A 143 -0.28 -12.03 10.58
CA HIS A 143 -1.54 -12.29 9.91
C HIS A 143 -2.18 -10.99 9.45
N CYS A 144 -2.97 -11.10 8.38
CA CYS A 144 -3.81 -10.00 7.89
C CYS A 144 -5.13 -10.55 7.36
N LEU A 145 -6.10 -9.68 7.17
CA LEU A 145 -7.27 -9.97 6.35
C LEU A 145 -6.88 -9.78 4.88
N TYR A 146 -7.26 -10.72 4.05
CA TYR A 146 -6.95 -10.73 2.63
C TYR A 146 -8.22 -10.78 1.80
N LEU A 147 -8.42 -9.79 0.95
CA LEU A 147 -9.46 -9.78 -0.07
C LEU A 147 -8.87 -10.32 -1.37
N ASP A 148 -9.49 -11.37 -1.92
CA ASP A 148 -9.06 -11.97 -3.17
C ASP A 148 -9.78 -11.37 -4.40
N LEU A 149 -9.35 -11.78 -5.60
CA LEU A 149 -9.94 -11.36 -6.89
C LEU A 149 -11.42 -11.74 -7.08
N ARG A 150 -11.96 -12.61 -6.23
CA ARG A 150 -13.36 -13.05 -6.27
C ARG A 150 -14.22 -12.34 -5.22
N GLY A 151 -13.65 -11.36 -4.52
CA GLY A 151 -14.35 -10.63 -3.46
C GLY A 151 -14.49 -11.42 -2.14
N ARG A 152 -13.70 -12.50 -1.94
CA ARG A 152 -13.74 -13.27 -0.69
C ARG A 152 -12.69 -12.72 0.27
N VAL A 153 -13.09 -12.54 1.52
CA VAL A 153 -12.19 -12.10 2.60
C VAL A 153 -11.87 -13.28 3.50
N GLY A 154 -10.62 -13.40 3.89
CA GLY A 154 -10.17 -14.42 4.82
C GLY A 154 -8.90 -14.01 5.55
N LYS A 155 -8.64 -14.66 6.69
CA LYS A 155 -7.39 -14.49 7.42
C LYS A 155 -6.29 -15.30 6.75
N ILE A 156 -5.15 -14.68 6.53
CA ILE A 156 -3.95 -15.35 5.99
C ILE A 156 -2.73 -15.05 6.85
N LEU A 157 -1.78 -15.97 6.84
CA LEU A 157 -0.44 -15.78 7.37
C LEU A 157 0.48 -15.28 6.26
N VAL A 158 1.12 -14.15 6.47
CA VAL A 158 2.19 -13.66 5.59
C VAL A 158 3.51 -14.26 6.08
N TYR A 159 4.00 -15.23 5.34
CA TYR A 159 5.19 -16.00 5.70
C TYR A 159 6.34 -15.74 4.74
N CYS A 160 7.51 -15.42 5.27
CA CYS A 160 8.74 -15.33 4.50
C CYS A 160 9.58 -16.59 4.74
N PRO A 161 9.72 -17.50 3.74
CA PRO A 161 10.44 -18.75 3.90
C PRO A 161 11.96 -18.58 3.95
N TYR A 162 12.46 -17.40 3.62
CA TYR A 162 13.88 -17.10 3.56
C TYR A 162 14.31 -16.40 4.85
N GLU A 163 14.99 -17.13 5.74
CA GLU A 163 15.41 -16.62 7.04
C GLU A 163 16.35 -15.40 6.93
N GLU A 164 17.19 -15.38 5.90
CA GLU A 164 18.09 -14.25 5.62
C GLU A 164 17.31 -12.99 5.28
N LEU A 165 16.31 -13.07 4.38
CA LEU A 165 15.43 -11.93 4.06
C LEU A 165 14.64 -11.49 5.29
N HIS A 166 14.13 -12.43 6.07
CA HIS A 166 13.41 -12.12 7.30
C HIS A 166 14.28 -11.33 8.29
N ARG A 167 15.56 -11.69 8.44
CA ARG A 167 16.52 -10.94 9.28
C ARG A 167 16.81 -9.54 8.73
N MET A 168 16.98 -9.41 7.40
CA MET A 168 17.24 -8.13 6.75
C MET A 168 16.07 -7.14 6.87
N LEU A 169 14.85 -7.64 6.86
CA LEU A 169 13.63 -6.84 6.95
C LEU A 169 13.24 -6.50 8.41
N GLN A 170 13.91 -7.07 9.42
CA GLN A 170 13.66 -6.72 10.81
C GLN A 170 14.27 -5.36 11.14
N THR A 171 13.44 -4.35 11.31
CA THR A 171 13.84 -2.99 11.72
C THR A 171 14.02 -2.85 13.22
N VAL A 172 13.49 -3.77 14.03
CA VAL A 172 13.60 -3.74 15.49
C VAL A 172 14.84 -4.53 15.92
N LYS A 173 15.77 -3.87 16.63
CA LYS A 173 16.89 -4.55 17.28
C LYS A 173 16.34 -5.61 18.24
N LYS A 174 16.65 -6.89 17.97
CA LYS A 174 16.27 -7.99 18.85
C LYS A 174 16.84 -7.80 20.25
N ASN A 175 15.96 -7.69 21.23
CA ASN A 175 16.21 -8.20 22.55
C ASN A 175 15.47 -9.54 22.63
N SER A 176 16.24 -10.64 22.60
CA SER A 176 15.85 -12.05 22.83
C SER A 176 15.26 -12.87 21.67
N SER A 177 15.85 -14.07 21.57
CA SER A 177 15.55 -15.16 20.64
C SER A 177 14.22 -15.92 20.93
N ALA A 178 13.39 -15.45 21.83
CA ALA A 178 12.18 -16.16 22.27
C ALA A 178 10.92 -15.93 21.40
N ASP A 179 10.90 -14.85 20.58
CA ASP A 179 9.65 -14.44 19.90
C ASP A 179 9.40 -15.18 18.57
N VAL A 180 10.35 -15.97 18.07
CA VAL A 180 10.20 -16.64 16.77
C VAL A 180 9.50 -17.99 16.92
N GLU A 181 9.74 -18.72 18.00
CA GLU A 181 9.15 -20.05 18.20
C GLU A 181 7.65 -20.02 18.52
N THR A 182 7.15 -18.96 19.13
CA THR A 182 5.72 -18.82 19.48
C THR A 182 4.83 -18.47 18.30
N ALA A 183 5.37 -17.91 17.20
CA ALA A 183 4.57 -17.53 16.04
C ALA A 183 4.19 -18.73 15.13
N PHE A 184 4.89 -19.88 15.29
CA PHE A 184 4.69 -21.07 14.46
C PHE A 184 3.94 -22.21 15.17
N SER A 185 3.54 -22.02 16.42
CA SER A 185 2.85 -23.05 17.23
C SER A 185 1.36 -22.75 17.51
N ALA A 186 0.74 -21.80 16.77
CA ALA A 186 -0.68 -21.46 16.92
C ALA A 186 -1.49 -21.73 15.64
#